data_03e47132c3c7542bdaf9cffb2d1df579
#
_entry.id   03e47132c3c7542bdaf9cffb2d1df579
#
_cell.length_a   1.000
_cell.length_b   1.000
_cell.length_c   1.000
_cell.angle_alpha   90.00
_cell.angle_beta   90.00
_cell.angle_gamma   90.00
#
_symmetry.space_group_name_H-M   'P 1'
#
loop_
_entity.id
_entity.type
_entity.pdbx_description
1 polymer ?
#
loop_
_entity_poly.entity_id
_entity_poly.type
_entity_poly.pdbx_seq_one_letter_code
_entity_poly.pdbx_strand_id
1 'polypeptide(L)'
;MKTRFTFSGTFAAGVAAVFASAMLVACGGGYGGSGNNYMPPPPPPPRVVSGYKNTSLVVDVAVAGVANTDAKLVNAWGIAFNPAGFVWVANNGTSTSTLYDGNGVPQALVVTTQANPTGIAFNGSQDFKITQNGVTAASPFIFASEGGVIAAWSPTVNHTAVVNVYDGSSANKVYKGLATASYLGLNYLYAADFHNNAIDVFDATFGPAVLPGSFKDPLLPAGYAPFNVQAIGSNIYVAYAKRAASGDDEQAGAGLGVIAVFDSGGNFIKQLAYGGALNAPWGLAMAPANFGMASNMLLVGNFGDGKINVYDPATGAFKGALAKSDGTPIVIDGLWGIAFGPGVNSQPTNTLFFTAGPSDEKHGLYGRIDFQ
;
A
#
# COMPACT_ATOMS: atom_id res chain seq x y z
N MET A 1 -7.23 -25.81 1.34
CA MET A 1 -6.08 -26.58 1.85
C MET A 1 -4.91 -26.31 0.92
N LYS A 2 -4.15 -25.21 1.18
CA LYS A 2 -3.03 -24.77 0.33
C LYS A 2 -1.77 -25.52 0.76
N THR A 3 -1.23 -26.35 -0.12
CA THR A 3 0.03 -27.08 0.11
C THR A 3 1.18 -26.16 -0.28
N ARG A 4 1.88 -25.61 0.71
CA ARG A 4 3.11 -24.83 0.49
C ARG A 4 4.31 -25.75 0.47
N PHE A 5 5.12 -25.65 -0.57
CA PHE A 5 6.44 -26.30 -0.63
C PHE A 5 7.46 -25.43 0.12
N THR A 6 8.01 -25.97 1.20
CA THR A 6 9.16 -25.40 1.91
C THR A 6 10.44 -25.74 1.18
N PHE A 7 11.16 -24.73 0.68
CA PHE A 7 12.55 -24.87 0.25
C PHE A 7 13.47 -24.57 1.44
N SER A 8 14.11 -25.59 1.96
CA SER A 8 15.24 -25.49 2.90
C SER A 8 16.51 -25.22 2.08
N GLY A 9 16.98 -23.98 2.07
CA GLY A 9 18.26 -23.61 1.47
C GLY A 9 19.32 -23.36 2.54
N THR A 10 20.29 -24.25 2.62
CA THR A 10 21.50 -24.12 3.43
C THR A 10 22.37 -22.94 2.97
N PHE A 11 22.68 -22.01 3.87
CA PHE A 11 23.62 -20.93 3.64
C PHE A 11 25.04 -21.49 3.51
N ALA A 12 25.64 -21.37 2.33
CA ALA A 12 27.08 -21.50 2.12
C ALA A 12 27.68 -20.08 2.02
N ALA A 13 28.63 -19.79 2.91
CA ALA A 13 29.41 -18.56 2.90
C ALA A 13 30.27 -18.49 1.61
N GLY A 14 30.00 -17.54 0.76
CA GLY A 14 30.73 -17.26 -0.49
C GLY A 14 31.55 -15.97 -0.36
N VAL A 15 32.85 -16.13 -0.51
CA VAL A 15 33.93 -15.15 -0.50
C VAL A 15 33.68 -14.01 -1.49
N ALA A 16 33.89 -12.77 -1.06
CA ALA A 16 33.90 -11.57 -1.91
C ALA A 16 35.07 -11.64 -2.91
N ALA A 17 34.75 -11.71 -4.19
CA ALA A 17 35.72 -11.54 -5.27
C ALA A 17 35.69 -10.08 -5.74
N VAL A 18 36.77 -9.36 -5.47
CA VAL A 18 37.04 -8.03 -6.03
C VAL A 18 37.47 -8.20 -7.47
N PHE A 19 36.64 -7.77 -8.42
CA PHE A 19 37.05 -7.65 -9.81
C PHE A 19 37.75 -6.31 -10.04
N ALA A 20 39.07 -6.36 -10.15
CA ALA A 20 39.87 -5.29 -10.69
C ALA A 20 39.78 -5.32 -12.22
N SER A 21 39.13 -4.32 -12.81
CA SER A 21 39.11 -4.13 -14.26
C SER A 21 40.43 -3.52 -14.70
N ALA A 22 41.25 -4.29 -15.39
CA ALA A 22 42.46 -3.80 -16.06
C ALA A 22 42.08 -2.98 -17.30
N MET A 23 42.44 -1.69 -17.32
CA MET A 23 42.42 -0.86 -18.53
C MET A 23 43.59 -1.22 -19.44
N LEU A 24 43.29 -1.68 -20.64
CA LEU A 24 44.26 -1.78 -21.73
C LEU A 24 44.49 -0.36 -22.30
N VAL A 25 45.67 0.16 -22.08
CA VAL A 25 46.16 1.39 -22.76
C VAL A 25 46.65 1.00 -24.13
N ALA A 26 45.93 1.41 -25.19
CA ALA A 26 46.42 1.38 -26.54
C ALA A 26 47.17 2.70 -26.80
N CYS A 27 48.49 2.62 -27.01
CA CYS A 27 49.32 3.72 -27.51
C CYS A 27 49.02 3.97 -28.99
N GLY A 28 48.43 5.11 -29.34
CA GLY A 28 48.39 5.69 -30.68
C GLY A 28 48.70 7.15 -30.55
N GLY A 29 49.86 7.53 -31.10
CA GLY A 29 50.39 8.90 -31.02
C GLY A 29 49.71 9.91 -31.89
N GLY A 30 49.75 11.17 -31.45
CA GLY A 30 49.75 12.31 -32.33
C GLY A 30 48.70 13.41 -32.06
N TYR A 31 49.21 14.58 -31.81
CA TYR A 31 48.68 15.94 -31.87
C TYR A 31 48.10 16.50 -30.56
N GLY A 32 48.86 17.50 -30.07
CA GLY A 32 48.52 18.35 -28.95
C GLY A 32 47.28 19.20 -29.20
N GLY A 33 46.35 19.05 -28.31
CA GLY A 33 45.24 19.93 -28.03
C GLY A 33 45.00 19.87 -26.51
N SER A 34 45.24 20.99 -25.82
CA SER A 34 44.91 21.17 -24.41
C SER A 34 43.40 21.13 -24.23
N GLY A 35 42.83 19.92 -24.28
CA GLY A 35 41.45 19.65 -23.88
C GLY A 35 41.38 19.55 -22.37
N ASN A 36 40.81 20.52 -21.70
CA ASN A 36 40.36 20.38 -20.33
C ASN A 36 39.39 19.20 -20.31
N ASN A 37 39.85 18.05 -19.81
CA ASN A 37 38.98 16.92 -19.48
C ASN A 37 38.06 17.33 -18.30
N TYR A 38 36.97 18.03 -18.64
CA TYR A 38 35.90 18.29 -17.70
C TYR A 38 35.22 16.94 -17.36
N MET A 39 35.68 16.27 -16.32
CA MET A 39 34.91 15.21 -15.72
C MET A 39 33.71 15.88 -15.01
N PRO A 40 32.48 15.60 -15.38
CA PRO A 40 31.35 16.10 -14.62
C PRO A 40 31.50 15.64 -13.18
N PRO A 41 31.15 16.48 -12.20
CA PRO A 41 31.21 16.09 -10.80
C PRO A 41 30.39 14.80 -10.61
N PRO A 42 30.82 13.89 -9.73
CA PRO A 42 30.04 12.69 -9.42
C PRO A 42 28.62 13.11 -9.00
N PRO A 43 27.58 12.38 -9.40
CA PRO A 43 26.23 12.67 -8.98
C PRO A 43 26.20 12.78 -7.45
N PRO A 44 25.50 13.76 -6.88
CA PRO A 44 25.39 13.91 -5.44
C PRO A 44 24.88 12.59 -4.84
N PRO A 45 25.40 12.16 -3.68
CA PRO A 45 24.91 10.95 -3.02
C PRO A 45 23.39 11.04 -2.84
N PRO A 46 22.66 9.93 -2.93
CA PRO A 46 21.20 9.92 -2.73
C PRO A 46 20.90 10.61 -1.41
N ARG A 47 20.02 11.62 -1.44
CA ARG A 47 19.60 12.30 -0.23
C ARG A 47 18.88 11.28 0.64
N VAL A 48 19.40 11.04 1.84
CA VAL A 48 18.74 10.23 2.83
C VAL A 48 17.55 11.04 3.36
N VAL A 49 16.34 10.50 3.26
CA VAL A 49 15.11 11.12 3.80
C VAL A 49 15.02 10.70 5.28
N SER A 50 15.83 11.31 6.14
CA SER A 50 16.03 10.93 7.54
C SER A 50 15.27 11.81 8.54
N GLY A 51 15.36 11.44 9.81
CA GLY A 51 14.70 12.15 10.91
C GLY A 51 13.36 11.54 11.32
N TYR A 52 13.13 10.28 10.98
CA TYR A 52 11.87 9.59 11.32
C TYR A 52 12.08 8.53 12.40
N LYS A 53 11.04 8.29 13.18
CA LYS A 53 10.97 7.23 14.17
C LYS A 53 9.72 6.39 13.94
N ASN A 54 9.90 5.09 13.78
CA ASN A 54 8.80 4.14 13.82
C ASN A 54 8.54 3.66 15.25
N THR A 55 7.27 3.47 15.59
CA THR A 55 6.82 2.98 16.89
C THR A 55 5.74 1.93 16.65
N SER A 56 5.95 0.72 17.18
CA SER A 56 4.93 -0.33 17.23
C SER A 56 3.92 0.00 18.32
N LEU A 57 2.63 -0.01 18.01
CA LEU A 57 1.56 0.35 18.92
C LEU A 57 0.75 -0.84 19.40
N VAL A 58 0.42 -1.78 18.49
CA VAL A 58 -0.35 -3.00 18.76
C VAL A 58 0.26 -4.16 18.01
N VAL A 59 0.32 -5.32 18.66
CA VAL A 59 0.73 -6.60 18.08
C VAL A 59 -0.30 -7.69 18.43
N ASP A 60 -0.36 -8.77 17.66
CA ASP A 60 -1.27 -9.89 17.90
C ASP A 60 -0.81 -10.78 19.07
N VAL A 61 0.50 -10.90 19.26
CA VAL A 61 1.13 -11.65 20.36
C VAL A 61 2.05 -10.71 21.13
N ALA A 62 1.99 -10.74 22.46
CA ALA A 62 2.75 -9.83 23.31
C ALA A 62 4.25 -9.85 23.04
N VAL A 63 4.82 -8.66 22.76
CA VAL A 63 6.24 -8.42 22.50
C VAL A 63 6.74 -7.34 23.46
N ALA A 64 7.94 -7.53 24.00
CA ALA A 64 8.57 -6.56 24.89
C ALA A 64 8.70 -5.19 24.21
N GLY A 65 8.27 -4.13 24.91
CA GLY A 65 8.33 -2.75 24.41
C GLY A 65 7.10 -2.31 23.62
N VAL A 66 6.12 -3.17 23.34
CA VAL A 66 4.83 -2.82 22.76
C VAL A 66 3.74 -2.90 23.84
N ALA A 67 3.00 -1.80 24.03
CA ALA A 67 2.07 -1.67 25.16
C ALA A 67 0.76 -2.44 24.98
N ASN A 68 0.28 -2.60 23.75
CA ASN A 68 -1.04 -3.15 23.47
C ASN A 68 -0.93 -4.47 22.68
N THR A 69 -1.82 -5.40 23.01
CA THR A 69 -1.93 -6.69 22.31
C THR A 69 -3.38 -6.93 21.94
N ASP A 70 -3.62 -7.33 20.67
CA ASP A 70 -4.94 -7.72 20.18
C ASP A 70 -4.81 -8.97 19.31
N ALA A 71 -5.20 -10.12 19.83
CA ALA A 71 -5.12 -11.41 19.14
C ALA A 71 -5.92 -11.48 17.82
N LYS A 72 -6.75 -10.47 17.52
CA LYS A 72 -7.46 -10.38 16.25
C LYS A 72 -6.66 -9.67 15.16
N LEU A 73 -5.60 -8.95 15.54
CA LEU A 73 -4.74 -8.21 14.61
C LEU A 73 -3.76 -9.15 13.88
N VAL A 74 -4.24 -10.18 13.17
CA VAL A 74 -3.38 -11.09 12.39
C VAL A 74 -3.41 -10.73 10.93
N ASN A 75 -2.23 -10.60 10.32
CA ASN A 75 -2.03 -10.11 8.95
C ASN A 75 -2.84 -8.81 8.74
N ALA A 76 -2.46 -7.77 9.46
CA ALA A 76 -3.09 -6.46 9.41
C ALA A 76 -2.79 -5.81 8.06
N TRP A 77 -3.80 -5.76 7.17
CA TRP A 77 -3.62 -5.36 5.78
C TRP A 77 -4.07 -3.91 5.53
N GLY A 78 -5.32 -3.71 5.20
CA GLY A 78 -5.88 -2.40 4.88
C GLY A 78 -6.04 -1.51 6.11
N ILE A 79 -5.81 -0.21 5.95
CA ILE A 79 -6.00 0.83 6.95
C ILE A 79 -6.86 1.95 6.40
N ALA A 80 -7.89 2.36 7.14
CA ALA A 80 -8.70 3.52 6.80
C ALA A 80 -9.09 4.31 8.03
N PHE A 81 -9.17 5.64 7.90
CA PHE A 81 -9.57 6.53 8.99
C PHE A 81 -11.03 6.98 8.82
N ASN A 82 -11.80 6.89 9.89
CA ASN A 82 -12.96 7.74 10.03
C ASN A 82 -12.47 9.15 10.37
N PRO A 83 -12.76 10.19 9.59
CA PRO A 83 -12.31 11.56 9.85
C PRO A 83 -12.73 12.13 11.22
N ALA A 84 -13.80 11.61 11.81
CA ALA A 84 -14.30 12.00 13.13
C ALA A 84 -14.13 10.90 14.19
N GLY A 85 -13.40 9.81 13.90
CA GLY A 85 -13.34 8.64 14.75
C GLY A 85 -11.97 7.96 14.80
N PHE A 86 -12.00 6.66 14.97
CA PHE A 86 -10.83 5.80 15.11
C PHE A 86 -10.33 5.28 13.76
N VAL A 87 -9.08 4.82 13.73
CA VAL A 87 -8.57 4.00 12.62
C VAL A 87 -9.27 2.66 12.59
N TRP A 88 -9.53 2.16 11.39
CA TRP A 88 -10.03 0.82 11.11
C TRP A 88 -8.95 0.02 10.39
N VAL A 89 -8.75 -1.22 10.82
CA VAL A 89 -7.76 -2.15 10.26
C VAL A 89 -8.47 -3.40 9.78
N ALA A 90 -8.23 -3.79 8.52
CA ALA A 90 -8.70 -5.06 7.98
C ALA A 90 -7.69 -6.17 8.35
N ASN A 91 -8.13 -7.15 9.16
CA ASN A 91 -7.30 -8.24 9.64
C ASN A 91 -7.54 -9.48 8.77
N ASN A 92 -6.68 -9.69 7.78
CA ASN A 92 -6.83 -10.77 6.80
C ASN A 92 -6.83 -12.15 7.47
N GLY A 93 -5.92 -12.38 8.42
CA GLY A 93 -5.75 -13.68 9.07
C GLY A 93 -6.88 -14.07 10.01
N THR A 94 -7.72 -13.13 10.48
CA THR A 94 -8.82 -13.42 11.41
C THR A 94 -10.21 -13.10 10.86
N SER A 95 -10.30 -12.59 9.63
CA SER A 95 -11.57 -12.19 9.00
C SER A 95 -12.35 -11.20 9.87
N THR A 96 -11.65 -10.21 10.42
CA THR A 96 -12.22 -9.16 11.25
C THR A 96 -11.73 -7.78 10.84
N SER A 97 -12.40 -6.74 11.32
CA SER A 97 -11.86 -5.39 11.38
C SER A 97 -11.86 -4.92 12.83
N THR A 98 -10.73 -4.40 13.27
CA THR A 98 -10.49 -3.85 14.60
C THR A 98 -10.19 -2.37 14.54
N LEU A 99 -10.42 -1.67 15.65
CA LEU A 99 -10.28 -0.23 15.72
C LEU A 99 -9.29 0.15 16.84
N TYR A 100 -8.50 1.18 16.58
CA TYR A 100 -7.52 1.70 17.54
C TYR A 100 -7.52 3.23 17.53
N ASP A 101 -7.04 3.83 18.62
CA ASP A 101 -6.64 5.23 18.62
C ASP A 101 -5.19 5.41 18.14
N GLY A 102 -4.69 6.64 18.10
CA GLY A 102 -3.32 6.94 17.67
C GLY A 102 -2.23 6.54 18.66
N ASN A 103 -2.60 6.05 19.85
CA ASN A 103 -1.70 5.44 20.84
C ASN A 103 -1.77 3.90 20.83
N GLY A 104 -2.62 3.33 19.97
CA GLY A 104 -2.81 1.89 19.84
C GLY A 104 -3.80 1.30 20.87
N VAL A 105 -4.59 2.13 21.55
CA VAL A 105 -5.60 1.60 22.49
C VAL A 105 -6.73 0.93 21.70
N PRO A 106 -6.95 -0.40 21.87
CA PRO A 106 -8.00 -1.12 21.17
C PRO A 106 -9.39 -0.61 21.59
N GLN A 107 -10.29 -0.50 20.62
CA GLN A 107 -11.69 -0.14 20.87
C GLN A 107 -12.55 -1.39 21.03
N ALA A 108 -13.67 -1.26 21.74
CA ALA A 108 -14.55 -2.40 22.03
C ALA A 108 -15.23 -3.01 20.79
N LEU A 109 -15.41 -2.21 19.73
CA LEU A 109 -16.03 -2.68 18.50
C LEU A 109 -15.06 -3.56 17.71
N VAL A 110 -15.49 -4.78 17.42
CA VAL A 110 -14.88 -5.68 16.43
C VAL A 110 -15.95 -6.05 15.42
N VAL A 111 -15.63 -5.89 14.14
CA VAL A 111 -16.57 -6.21 13.05
C VAL A 111 -16.10 -7.49 12.36
N THR A 112 -16.97 -8.48 12.27
CA THR A 112 -16.75 -9.68 11.44
C THR A 112 -16.87 -9.29 9.98
N THR A 113 -15.83 -9.56 9.18
CA THR A 113 -15.78 -9.31 7.74
C THR A 113 -16.00 -10.62 6.96
N GLN A 114 -16.06 -10.51 5.62
CA GLN A 114 -15.87 -11.66 4.74
C GLN A 114 -14.46 -12.27 4.96
N ALA A 115 -14.27 -13.50 4.50
CA ALA A 115 -12.98 -14.18 4.63
C ALA A 115 -11.86 -13.42 3.92
N ASN A 116 -10.70 -13.36 4.56
CA ASN A 116 -9.46 -12.77 4.01
C ASN A 116 -9.64 -11.32 3.50
N PRO A 117 -10.10 -10.37 4.35
CA PRO A 117 -10.24 -8.97 3.97
C PRO A 117 -8.86 -8.37 3.65
N THR A 118 -8.80 -7.50 2.63
CA THR A 118 -7.58 -6.85 2.14
C THR A 118 -7.72 -5.32 2.23
N GLY A 119 -8.10 -4.66 1.14
CA GLY A 119 -8.36 -3.23 1.13
C GLY A 119 -9.59 -2.84 1.94
N ILE A 120 -9.51 -1.66 2.56
CA ILE A 120 -10.64 -1.01 3.25
C ILE A 120 -10.71 0.44 2.80
N ALA A 121 -11.91 0.97 2.57
CA ALA A 121 -12.15 2.36 2.23
C ALA A 121 -13.21 2.98 3.14
N PHE A 122 -12.97 4.25 3.56
CA PHE A 122 -13.98 5.05 4.23
C PHE A 122 -14.89 5.70 3.18
N ASN A 123 -16.21 5.61 3.38
CA ASN A 123 -17.21 6.32 2.61
C ASN A 123 -17.84 7.42 3.47
N GLY A 124 -17.56 8.67 3.14
CA GLY A 124 -18.14 9.84 3.80
C GLY A 124 -19.45 10.33 3.18
N SER A 125 -19.97 9.64 2.14
CA SER A 125 -21.20 10.03 1.46
C SER A 125 -22.45 9.32 2.01
N GLN A 126 -23.61 9.68 1.51
CA GLN A 126 -24.87 8.98 1.78
C GLN A 126 -25.18 7.87 0.75
N ASP A 127 -24.26 7.62 -0.15
CA ASP A 127 -24.28 6.53 -1.12
C ASP A 127 -23.74 5.22 -0.53
N PHE A 128 -23.62 4.18 -1.36
CA PHE A 128 -23.15 2.87 -0.95
C PHE A 128 -23.99 2.30 0.20
N LYS A 129 -25.31 2.32 -0.01
CA LYS A 129 -26.27 1.83 0.99
C LYS A 129 -26.33 0.32 1.00
N ILE A 130 -26.41 -0.22 2.21
CA ILE A 130 -26.65 -1.66 2.45
C ILE A 130 -28.00 -1.85 3.12
N THR A 131 -28.60 -3.01 2.87
CA THR A 131 -29.88 -3.40 3.47
C THR A 131 -29.79 -4.78 4.09
N GLN A 132 -30.25 -4.92 5.33
CA GLN A 132 -30.40 -6.21 5.98
C GLN A 132 -31.61 -6.15 6.94
N ASN A 133 -32.42 -7.19 6.96
CA ASN A 133 -33.62 -7.30 7.82
C ASN A 133 -34.58 -6.09 7.71
N GLY A 134 -34.70 -5.50 6.53
CA GLY A 134 -35.57 -4.34 6.26
C GLY A 134 -34.99 -2.99 6.70
N VAL A 135 -33.77 -2.95 7.23
CA VAL A 135 -33.08 -1.71 7.59
C VAL A 135 -32.08 -1.34 6.48
N THR A 136 -32.13 -0.10 6.01
CA THR A 136 -31.25 0.43 4.96
C THR A 136 -30.50 1.67 5.47
N ALA A 137 -29.18 1.70 5.29
CA ALA A 137 -28.35 2.87 5.61
C ALA A 137 -27.08 2.90 4.75
N ALA A 138 -26.46 4.09 4.61
CA ALA A 138 -25.15 4.22 4.01
C ALA A 138 -24.10 3.46 4.84
N SER A 139 -23.11 2.89 4.14
CA SER A 139 -22.01 2.14 4.77
C SER A 139 -20.77 3.02 4.92
N PRO A 140 -20.38 3.41 6.13
CA PRO A 140 -19.16 4.18 6.35
C PRO A 140 -17.88 3.44 5.95
N PHE A 141 -17.87 2.11 5.99
CA PHE A 141 -16.69 1.33 5.60
C PHE A 141 -17.04 0.22 4.61
N ILE A 142 -16.17 0.08 3.62
CA ILE A 142 -16.29 -0.89 2.53
C ILE A 142 -15.01 -1.71 2.51
N PHE A 143 -15.12 -3.01 2.31
CA PHE A 143 -14.03 -3.98 2.38
C PHE A 143 -13.94 -4.79 1.09
N ALA A 144 -12.73 -5.03 0.63
CA ALA A 144 -12.41 -5.99 -0.41
C ALA A 144 -11.84 -7.27 0.20
N SER A 145 -11.83 -8.38 -0.54
CA SER A 145 -11.21 -9.63 -0.09
C SER A 145 -10.55 -10.41 -1.22
N GLU A 146 -9.62 -11.27 -0.86
CA GLU A 146 -8.98 -12.20 -1.79
C GLU A 146 -9.96 -13.21 -2.40
N GLY A 147 -11.08 -13.46 -1.75
CA GLY A 147 -12.16 -14.29 -2.29
C GLY A 147 -13.01 -13.62 -3.38
N GLY A 148 -12.64 -12.40 -3.83
CA GLY A 148 -13.37 -11.67 -4.86
C GLY A 148 -14.68 -11.04 -4.37
N VAL A 149 -14.84 -10.86 -3.06
CA VAL A 149 -16.06 -10.29 -2.45
C VAL A 149 -15.81 -8.84 -2.07
N ILE A 150 -16.78 -7.97 -2.36
CA ILE A 150 -16.92 -6.65 -1.76
C ILE A 150 -18.01 -6.73 -0.69
N ALA A 151 -17.70 -6.22 0.50
CA ALA A 151 -18.65 -6.15 1.60
C ALA A 151 -18.63 -4.76 2.24
N ALA A 152 -19.71 -4.38 2.89
CA ALA A 152 -19.87 -3.06 3.46
C ALA A 152 -20.46 -3.12 4.86
N TRP A 153 -20.10 -2.17 5.70
CA TRP A 153 -20.54 -2.09 7.08
C TRP A 153 -21.27 -0.79 7.39
N SER A 154 -22.35 -0.93 8.16
CA SER A 154 -23.07 0.20 8.74
C SER A 154 -23.54 -0.14 10.15
N PRO A 155 -23.26 0.73 11.16
CA PRO A 155 -23.70 0.47 12.54
C PRO A 155 -25.21 0.38 12.68
N THR A 156 -25.94 1.04 11.78
CA THR A 156 -27.42 1.04 11.78
C THR A 156 -27.99 -0.26 11.25
N VAL A 157 -27.32 -0.90 10.27
CA VAL A 157 -27.81 -2.12 9.61
C VAL A 157 -27.37 -3.38 10.34
N ASN A 158 -26.06 -3.48 10.63
CA ASN A 158 -25.49 -4.57 11.41
C ASN A 158 -24.26 -4.06 12.16
N HIS A 159 -24.38 -3.97 13.48
CA HIS A 159 -23.33 -3.36 14.31
C HIS A 159 -22.04 -4.17 14.35
N THR A 160 -22.09 -5.49 14.20
CA THR A 160 -20.93 -6.38 14.43
C THR A 160 -20.47 -7.16 13.23
N ALA A 161 -21.14 -7.03 12.07
CA ALA A 161 -20.75 -7.73 10.86
C ALA A 161 -21.02 -6.91 9.59
N VAL A 162 -20.26 -7.19 8.55
CA VAL A 162 -20.49 -6.63 7.21
C VAL A 162 -21.66 -7.32 6.49
N VAL A 163 -22.15 -6.68 5.45
CA VAL A 163 -23.08 -7.26 4.47
C VAL A 163 -22.34 -7.39 3.13
N ASN A 164 -22.31 -8.58 2.56
CA ASN A 164 -21.75 -8.78 1.22
C ASN A 164 -22.64 -8.07 0.18
N VAL A 165 -22.03 -7.25 -0.67
CA VAL A 165 -22.74 -6.44 -1.68
C VAL A 165 -22.40 -6.83 -3.10
N TYR A 166 -21.25 -7.49 -3.29
CA TYR A 166 -20.85 -8.04 -4.58
C TYR A 166 -20.02 -9.31 -4.37
N ASP A 167 -20.24 -10.32 -5.20
CA ASP A 167 -19.48 -11.57 -5.20
C ASP A 167 -18.98 -11.85 -6.63
N GLY A 168 -17.68 -11.69 -6.83
CA GLY A 168 -16.98 -11.97 -8.08
C GLY A 168 -16.21 -13.29 -8.09
N SER A 169 -16.39 -14.14 -7.09
CA SER A 169 -15.65 -15.41 -6.93
C SER A 169 -15.79 -16.35 -8.13
N SER A 170 -16.97 -16.38 -8.76
CA SER A 170 -17.21 -17.18 -9.96
C SER A 170 -16.43 -16.71 -11.20
N ALA A 171 -15.95 -15.46 -11.19
CA ALA A 171 -15.06 -14.90 -12.21
C ALA A 171 -13.59 -14.90 -11.78
N ASN A 172 -13.23 -15.69 -10.76
CA ASN A 172 -11.89 -15.78 -10.18
C ASN A 172 -11.30 -14.41 -9.78
N LYS A 173 -12.13 -13.49 -9.30
CA LYS A 173 -11.64 -12.20 -8.86
C LYS A 173 -10.87 -12.33 -7.55
N VAL A 174 -9.74 -11.61 -7.46
CA VAL A 174 -8.89 -11.50 -6.26
C VAL A 174 -8.66 -10.03 -5.99
N TYR A 175 -9.43 -9.45 -5.07
CA TYR A 175 -9.30 -8.03 -4.75
C TYR A 175 -8.22 -7.81 -3.69
N LYS A 176 -7.22 -6.99 -4.01
CA LYS A 176 -6.10 -6.68 -3.11
C LYS A 176 -6.16 -5.26 -2.54
N GLY A 177 -6.77 -4.31 -3.22
CA GLY A 177 -6.90 -2.91 -2.79
C GLY A 177 -8.22 -2.29 -3.13
N LEU A 178 -8.61 -1.21 -2.43
CA LEU A 178 -9.90 -0.57 -2.56
C LEU A 178 -9.82 0.93 -2.31
N ALA A 179 -10.51 1.74 -3.12
CA ALA A 179 -10.64 3.18 -2.92
C ALA A 179 -12.00 3.70 -3.34
N THR A 180 -12.43 4.81 -2.76
CA THR A 180 -13.59 5.59 -3.20
C THR A 180 -13.15 6.92 -3.79
N ALA A 181 -13.78 7.35 -4.89
CA ALA A 181 -13.61 8.69 -5.43
C ALA A 181 -14.86 9.14 -6.21
N SER A 182 -14.92 10.43 -6.52
CA SER A 182 -16.00 10.98 -7.34
C SER A 182 -15.51 11.26 -8.77
N TYR A 183 -16.36 10.94 -9.75
CA TYR A 183 -16.20 11.32 -11.15
C TYR A 183 -17.47 11.98 -11.65
N LEU A 184 -17.37 13.18 -12.21
CA LEU A 184 -18.51 14.00 -12.69
C LEU A 184 -19.64 14.16 -11.65
N GLY A 185 -19.29 14.26 -10.37
CA GLY A 185 -20.24 14.45 -9.27
C GLY A 185 -20.93 13.19 -8.77
N LEU A 186 -20.62 12.02 -9.32
CA LEU A 186 -21.10 10.71 -8.87
C LEU A 186 -19.98 9.96 -8.12
N ASN A 187 -20.35 9.23 -7.07
CA ASN A 187 -19.39 8.45 -6.29
C ASN A 187 -19.20 7.05 -6.87
N TYR A 188 -17.96 6.60 -6.91
CA TYR A 188 -17.54 5.29 -7.39
C TYR A 188 -16.61 4.61 -6.40
N LEU A 189 -16.66 3.28 -6.42
CA LEU A 189 -15.74 2.41 -5.73
C LEU A 189 -14.83 1.74 -6.78
N TYR A 190 -13.53 1.72 -6.51
CA TYR A 190 -12.50 1.12 -7.36
C TYR A 190 -11.86 -0.02 -6.62
N ALA A 191 -11.80 -1.21 -7.23
CA ALA A 191 -11.22 -2.40 -6.62
C ALA A 191 -10.13 -2.99 -7.52
N ALA A 192 -8.95 -3.19 -6.97
CA ALA A 192 -7.80 -3.78 -7.67
C ALA A 192 -7.98 -5.30 -7.77
N ASP A 193 -8.43 -5.79 -8.93
CA ASP A 193 -8.55 -7.21 -9.26
C ASP A 193 -7.20 -7.71 -9.77
N PHE A 194 -6.44 -8.31 -8.86
CA PHE A 194 -5.08 -8.74 -9.11
C PHE A 194 -5.03 -9.94 -10.08
N HIS A 195 -5.95 -10.90 -9.93
CA HIS A 195 -6.00 -12.09 -10.79
C HIS A 195 -6.25 -11.71 -12.25
N ASN A 196 -7.25 -10.86 -12.51
CA ASN A 196 -7.67 -10.52 -13.88
C ASN A 196 -6.91 -9.32 -14.46
N ASN A 197 -5.97 -8.72 -13.72
CA ASN A 197 -5.22 -7.52 -14.13
C ASN A 197 -6.16 -6.37 -14.53
N ALA A 198 -7.09 -6.03 -13.65
CA ALA A 198 -8.10 -5.01 -13.89
C ALA A 198 -8.35 -4.14 -12.64
N ILE A 199 -8.83 -2.93 -12.85
CA ILE A 199 -9.53 -2.16 -11.81
C ILE A 199 -11.03 -2.29 -12.11
N ASP A 200 -11.73 -3.00 -11.24
CA ASP A 200 -13.19 -3.03 -11.28
C ASP A 200 -13.75 -1.75 -10.67
N VAL A 201 -14.80 -1.24 -11.31
CA VAL A 201 -15.48 -0.03 -10.85
C VAL A 201 -16.93 -0.37 -10.51
N PHE A 202 -17.39 0.17 -9.38
CA PHE A 202 -18.77 0.03 -8.92
C PHE A 202 -19.39 1.40 -8.73
N ASP A 203 -20.66 1.54 -9.11
CA ASP A 203 -21.44 2.74 -8.86
C ASP A 203 -21.88 2.87 -7.39
N ALA A 204 -22.58 3.95 -7.08
CA ALA A 204 -23.06 4.28 -5.74
C ALA A 204 -24.03 3.24 -5.12
N THR A 205 -24.47 2.25 -5.91
CA THR A 205 -25.35 1.15 -5.48
C THR A 205 -24.65 -0.20 -5.44
N PHE A 206 -23.32 -0.20 -5.60
CA PHE A 206 -22.47 -1.39 -5.75
C PHE A 206 -22.71 -2.18 -7.05
N GLY A 207 -23.40 -1.59 -8.02
CA GLY A 207 -23.51 -2.16 -9.37
C GLY A 207 -22.20 -1.97 -10.15
N PRO A 208 -21.75 -2.99 -10.94
CA PRO A 208 -20.62 -2.81 -11.85
C PRO A 208 -20.84 -1.62 -12.78
N ALA A 209 -19.84 -0.75 -12.91
CA ALA A 209 -19.91 0.46 -13.71
C ALA A 209 -18.80 0.50 -14.77
N VAL A 210 -19.08 1.13 -15.90
CA VAL A 210 -18.10 1.38 -16.96
C VAL A 210 -17.87 2.88 -17.05
N LEU A 211 -16.61 3.29 -16.85
CA LEU A 211 -16.17 4.67 -17.01
C LEU A 211 -15.53 4.87 -18.39
N PRO A 212 -15.34 6.13 -18.85
CA PRO A 212 -14.74 6.41 -20.17
C PRO A 212 -13.33 5.84 -20.34
N GLY A 213 -12.52 5.85 -19.27
CA GLY A 213 -11.21 5.22 -19.23
C GLY A 213 -11.32 3.77 -18.76
N SER A 214 -10.24 3.01 -18.98
CA SER A 214 -10.20 1.57 -18.68
C SER A 214 -9.18 1.21 -17.61
N PHE A 215 -8.57 2.20 -16.94
CA PHE A 215 -7.46 2.01 -15.98
C PHE A 215 -6.29 1.18 -16.55
N LYS A 216 -6.06 1.27 -17.85
CA LYS A 216 -4.94 0.59 -18.52
C LYS A 216 -3.75 1.51 -18.63
N ASP A 217 -2.64 1.09 -18.05
CA ASP A 217 -1.32 1.69 -18.28
C ASP A 217 -0.75 1.08 -19.57
N PRO A 218 -0.59 1.86 -20.66
CA PRO A 218 -0.05 1.35 -21.92
C PRO A 218 1.44 0.94 -21.84
N LEU A 219 2.12 1.34 -20.77
CA LEU A 219 3.52 1.03 -20.50
C LEU A 219 3.72 -0.12 -19.51
N LEU A 220 2.63 -0.71 -18.99
CA LEU A 220 2.70 -1.77 -17.99
C LEU A 220 3.36 -3.03 -18.56
N PRO A 221 4.48 -3.50 -17.98
CA PRO A 221 5.12 -4.71 -18.44
C PRO A 221 4.25 -5.95 -18.24
N ALA A 222 4.45 -6.96 -19.08
CA ALA A 222 3.73 -8.23 -18.96
C ALA A 222 3.94 -8.91 -17.59
N GLY A 223 2.87 -9.45 -17.03
CA GLY A 223 2.87 -10.17 -15.77
C GLY A 223 2.80 -9.29 -14.52
N TYR A 224 2.56 -7.98 -14.66
CA TYR A 224 2.17 -7.10 -13.55
C TYR A 224 0.65 -7.00 -13.46
N ALA A 225 0.14 -6.78 -12.25
CA ALA A 225 -1.28 -6.56 -12.00
C ALA A 225 -1.48 -5.49 -10.91
N PRO A 226 -2.65 -4.79 -10.90
CA PRO A 226 -2.95 -3.79 -9.89
C PRO A 226 -3.04 -4.45 -8.51
N PHE A 227 -2.16 -4.01 -7.61
CA PHE A 227 -2.01 -4.57 -6.28
C PHE A 227 -2.70 -3.69 -5.22
N ASN A 228 -2.69 -2.38 -5.43
CA ASN A 228 -3.52 -1.44 -4.67
C ASN A 228 -3.98 -0.28 -5.53
N VAL A 229 -5.05 0.37 -5.09
CA VAL A 229 -5.63 1.58 -5.67
C VAL A 229 -5.88 2.60 -4.57
N GLN A 230 -5.49 3.85 -4.79
CA GLN A 230 -5.65 4.94 -3.82
C GLN A 230 -6.10 6.23 -4.49
N ALA A 231 -7.15 6.83 -3.98
CA ALA A 231 -7.55 8.18 -4.39
C ALA A 231 -6.67 9.22 -3.68
N ILE A 232 -5.99 10.07 -4.44
CA ILE A 232 -5.15 11.16 -3.92
C ILE A 232 -5.48 12.44 -4.71
N GLY A 233 -6.09 13.40 -4.06
CA GLY A 233 -6.64 14.57 -4.73
C GLY A 233 -7.75 14.18 -5.71
N SER A 234 -7.64 14.64 -6.96
CA SER A 234 -8.58 14.28 -8.05
C SER A 234 -8.15 13.04 -8.85
N ASN A 235 -7.04 12.41 -8.49
CA ASN A 235 -6.44 11.31 -9.24
C ASN A 235 -6.53 9.99 -8.51
N ILE A 236 -6.50 8.92 -9.30
CA ILE A 236 -6.40 7.53 -8.83
C ILE A 236 -4.97 7.05 -9.08
N TYR A 237 -4.27 6.71 -8.01
CA TYR A 237 -2.95 6.10 -8.05
C TYR A 237 -3.10 4.58 -7.94
N VAL A 238 -2.45 3.87 -8.83
CA VAL A 238 -2.45 2.40 -8.84
C VAL A 238 -1.03 1.90 -8.62
N ALA A 239 -0.84 1.09 -7.59
CA ALA A 239 0.38 0.32 -7.38
C ALA A 239 0.22 -1.05 -8.04
N TYR A 240 1.20 -1.43 -8.85
CA TYR A 240 1.25 -2.74 -9.51
C TYR A 240 2.39 -3.55 -8.95
N ALA A 241 2.13 -4.82 -8.69
CA ALA A 241 3.14 -5.82 -8.36
C ALA A 241 3.30 -6.84 -9.48
N LYS A 242 4.50 -7.44 -9.57
CA LYS A 242 4.73 -8.61 -10.42
C LYS A 242 3.95 -9.79 -9.85
N ARG A 243 3.18 -10.50 -10.69
CA ARG A 243 2.48 -11.71 -10.25
C ARG A 243 3.44 -12.88 -10.09
N ALA A 244 3.29 -13.64 -9.03
CA ALA A 244 3.93 -14.94 -8.88
C ALA A 244 3.35 -15.95 -9.88
N ALA A 245 3.97 -17.12 -10.00
CA ALA A 245 3.51 -18.17 -10.92
C ALA A 245 2.11 -18.69 -10.60
N SER A 246 1.64 -18.57 -9.34
CA SER A 246 0.26 -18.88 -8.93
C SER A 246 -0.77 -17.99 -9.59
N GLY A 247 -0.40 -16.75 -9.94
CA GLY A 247 -1.28 -15.73 -10.51
C GLY A 247 -2.08 -14.91 -9.50
N ASP A 248 -2.21 -15.34 -8.26
CA ASP A 248 -3.03 -14.71 -7.21
C ASP A 248 -2.20 -13.96 -6.18
N ASP A 249 -0.90 -14.28 -6.09
CA ASP A 249 0.03 -13.66 -5.16
C ASP A 249 1.08 -12.84 -5.91
N GLU A 250 1.67 -11.87 -5.23
CA GLU A 250 2.76 -11.05 -5.73
C GLU A 250 4.11 -11.76 -5.61
N GLN A 251 5.01 -11.40 -6.49
CA GLN A 251 6.41 -11.76 -6.44
C GLN A 251 7.20 -10.59 -5.85
N ALA A 252 7.79 -10.78 -4.67
CA ALA A 252 8.74 -9.85 -4.10
C ALA A 252 10.08 -9.89 -4.87
N GLY A 253 10.72 -8.72 -5.02
CA GLY A 253 12.03 -8.57 -5.65
C GLY A 253 12.33 -7.12 -5.97
N ALA A 254 13.61 -6.73 -5.86
CA ALA A 254 14.06 -5.37 -6.17
C ALA A 254 13.71 -5.00 -7.63
N GLY A 255 13.08 -3.86 -7.84
CA GLY A 255 12.64 -3.40 -9.16
C GLY A 255 11.30 -4.01 -9.62
N LEU A 256 10.68 -4.88 -8.83
CA LEU A 256 9.39 -5.49 -9.18
C LEU A 256 8.21 -4.65 -8.67
N GLY A 257 7.97 -3.52 -9.35
CA GLY A 257 6.85 -2.63 -9.03
C GLY A 257 6.66 -1.53 -10.08
N VAL A 258 5.43 -1.04 -10.17
CA VAL A 258 5.03 0.10 -11.01
C VAL A 258 4.05 0.96 -10.23
N ILE A 259 4.13 2.28 -10.40
CA ILE A 259 3.12 3.23 -9.93
C ILE A 259 2.59 3.97 -11.15
N ALA A 260 1.29 3.89 -11.42
CA ALA A 260 0.63 4.68 -12.45
C ALA A 260 -0.42 5.62 -11.87
N VAL A 261 -0.72 6.68 -12.59
CA VAL A 261 -1.69 7.71 -12.23
C VAL A 261 -2.74 7.81 -13.31
N PHE A 262 -4.00 7.79 -12.89
CA PHE A 262 -5.18 7.96 -13.74
C PHE A 262 -6.03 9.10 -13.20
N ASP A 263 -6.90 9.66 -14.02
CA ASP A 263 -8.00 10.46 -13.50
C ASP A 263 -9.08 9.55 -12.88
N SER A 264 -10.05 10.12 -12.17
CA SER A 264 -11.13 9.34 -11.58
C SER A 264 -12.09 8.70 -12.61
N GLY A 265 -12.03 9.10 -13.89
CA GLY A 265 -12.72 8.46 -15.00
C GLY A 265 -11.97 7.28 -15.61
N GLY A 266 -10.78 6.95 -15.10
CA GLY A 266 -9.95 5.82 -15.54
C GLY A 266 -9.07 6.12 -16.76
N ASN A 267 -8.93 7.39 -17.17
CA ASN A 267 -8.03 7.77 -18.25
C ASN A 267 -6.59 7.83 -17.72
N PHE A 268 -5.67 7.21 -18.46
CA PHE A 268 -4.25 7.20 -18.12
C PHE A 268 -3.64 8.60 -18.20
N ILE A 269 -2.98 9.02 -17.13
CA ILE A 269 -2.25 10.30 -17.08
C ILE A 269 -0.77 10.05 -17.28
N LYS A 270 -0.16 9.16 -16.47
CA LYS A 270 1.27 8.82 -16.57
C LYS A 270 1.61 7.55 -15.81
N GLN A 271 2.67 6.88 -16.23
CA GLN A 271 3.41 5.98 -15.36
C GLN A 271 4.39 6.83 -14.53
N LEU A 272 4.16 6.90 -13.21
CA LEU A 272 4.91 7.76 -12.32
C LEU A 272 6.28 7.18 -11.97
N ALA A 273 6.33 5.88 -11.69
CA ALA A 273 7.56 5.17 -11.36
C ALA A 273 7.50 3.71 -11.84
N TYR A 274 8.66 3.18 -12.25
CA TYR A 274 8.83 1.79 -12.66
C TYR A 274 10.19 1.27 -12.19
N GLY A 275 10.21 0.08 -11.62
CA GLY A 275 11.45 -0.58 -11.21
C GLY A 275 12.17 0.13 -10.05
N GLY A 276 13.51 0.15 -10.12
CA GLY A 276 14.35 0.85 -9.14
C GLY A 276 14.13 0.34 -7.71
N ALA A 277 13.69 1.24 -6.82
CA ALA A 277 13.45 0.95 -5.41
C ALA A 277 12.08 0.29 -5.13
N LEU A 278 11.22 0.11 -6.13
CA LEU A 278 9.93 -0.55 -5.96
C LEU A 278 10.10 -2.06 -5.78
N ASN A 279 9.33 -2.64 -4.85
CA ASN A 279 9.37 -4.06 -4.52
C ASN A 279 8.00 -4.49 -3.98
N ALA A 280 7.14 -5.02 -4.86
CA ALA A 280 5.74 -5.31 -4.57
C ALA A 280 5.06 -4.16 -3.79
N PRO A 281 4.96 -2.94 -4.38
CA PRO A 281 4.42 -1.77 -3.69
C PRO A 281 2.92 -1.95 -3.45
N TRP A 282 2.48 -1.67 -2.20
CA TRP A 282 1.06 -1.68 -1.84
C TRP A 282 0.61 -0.37 -1.21
N GLY A 283 1.20 0.06 -0.11
CA GLY A 283 0.79 1.26 0.61
C GLY A 283 1.06 2.55 -0.18
N LEU A 284 0.07 3.43 -0.30
CA LEU A 284 0.19 4.72 -0.99
C LEU A 284 -0.36 5.84 -0.12
N ALA A 285 0.43 6.89 0.13
CA ALA A 285 -0.03 8.07 0.86
C ALA A 285 0.67 9.34 0.38
N MET A 286 -0.07 10.46 0.30
CA MET A 286 0.52 11.78 0.09
C MET A 286 0.87 12.39 1.43
N ALA A 287 2.15 12.72 1.62
CA ALA A 287 2.62 13.34 2.84
C ALA A 287 2.12 14.79 2.95
N PRO A 288 1.66 15.23 4.14
CA PRO A 288 1.28 16.61 4.38
C PRO A 288 2.50 17.54 4.37
N ALA A 289 2.26 18.86 4.34
CA ALA A 289 3.30 19.88 4.26
C ALA A 289 4.23 19.96 5.50
N ASN A 290 3.86 19.30 6.59
CA ASN A 290 4.58 19.30 7.88
C ASN A 290 5.08 17.90 8.28
N PHE A 291 5.48 17.08 7.30
CA PHE A 291 6.07 15.75 7.50
C PHE A 291 7.58 15.74 7.21
N GLY A 292 8.30 16.72 7.73
CA GLY A 292 9.76 16.80 7.63
C GLY A 292 10.28 16.81 6.18
N MET A 293 11.34 16.05 5.92
CA MET A 293 11.99 15.99 4.60
C MET A 293 11.11 15.36 3.50
N ALA A 294 10.12 14.56 3.86
CA ALA A 294 9.17 13.95 2.93
C ALA A 294 7.88 14.77 2.73
N SER A 295 7.81 16.02 3.25
CA SER A 295 6.65 16.89 3.10
C SER A 295 6.25 17.06 1.63
N ASN A 296 4.94 16.92 1.33
CA ASN A 296 4.36 17.03 -0.01
C ASN A 296 4.88 15.98 -1.02
N MET A 297 5.47 14.89 -0.56
CA MET A 297 5.94 13.79 -1.39
C MET A 297 4.95 12.62 -1.38
N LEU A 298 4.98 11.82 -2.44
CA LEU A 298 4.27 10.54 -2.47
C LEU A 298 5.10 9.50 -1.71
N LEU A 299 4.48 8.88 -0.72
CA LEU A 299 5.03 7.74 0.02
C LEU A 299 4.50 6.45 -0.59
N VAL A 300 5.41 5.51 -0.84
CA VAL A 300 5.11 4.21 -1.41
C VAL A 300 5.68 3.13 -0.49
N GLY A 301 4.82 2.40 0.18
CA GLY A 301 5.17 1.25 1.03
C GLY A 301 5.35 -0.01 0.18
N ASN A 302 6.52 -0.61 0.28
CA ASN A 302 6.83 -1.89 -0.34
C ASN A 302 6.49 -3.04 0.61
N PHE A 303 5.61 -3.93 0.22
CA PHE A 303 5.40 -5.20 0.92
C PHE A 303 6.67 -6.07 0.87
N GLY A 304 7.35 -6.11 -0.29
CA GLY A 304 8.43 -7.05 -0.55
C GLY A 304 9.73 -6.81 0.24
N ASP A 305 10.00 -5.58 0.72
CA ASP A 305 11.20 -5.28 1.53
C ASP A 305 10.92 -4.39 2.76
N GLY A 306 9.65 -4.08 3.04
CA GLY A 306 9.22 -3.34 4.20
C GLY A 306 9.64 -1.87 4.25
N LYS A 307 10.17 -1.31 3.17
CA LYS A 307 10.59 0.09 3.11
C LYS A 307 9.45 0.99 2.65
N ILE A 308 9.51 2.26 3.08
CA ILE A 308 8.62 3.31 2.58
C ILE A 308 9.45 4.26 1.73
N ASN A 309 9.26 4.18 0.44
CA ASN A 309 9.97 4.96 -0.55
C ASN A 309 9.30 6.32 -0.76
N VAL A 310 10.10 7.34 -1.02
CA VAL A 310 9.67 8.73 -1.21
C VAL A 310 9.87 9.12 -2.66
N TYR A 311 8.79 9.54 -3.31
CA TYR A 311 8.80 9.98 -4.70
C TYR A 311 8.24 11.40 -4.83
N ASP A 312 8.82 12.15 -5.75
CA ASP A 312 8.25 13.42 -6.19
C ASP A 312 6.96 13.13 -7.00
N PRO A 313 5.79 13.62 -6.57
CA PRO A 313 4.52 13.27 -7.22
C PRO A 313 4.36 13.87 -8.62
N ALA A 314 5.10 14.93 -8.95
CA ALA A 314 5.06 15.56 -10.27
C ALA A 314 5.92 14.81 -11.29
N THR A 315 7.15 14.47 -10.90
CA THR A 315 8.19 13.94 -11.80
C THR A 315 8.42 12.43 -11.68
N GLY A 316 7.98 11.78 -10.59
CA GLY A 316 8.29 10.39 -10.29
C GLY A 316 9.72 10.16 -9.80
N ALA A 317 10.49 11.23 -9.56
CA ALA A 317 11.87 11.09 -9.10
C ALA A 317 11.93 10.48 -7.71
N PHE A 318 12.66 9.38 -7.57
CA PHE A 318 12.97 8.77 -6.28
C PHE A 318 13.85 9.69 -5.42
N LYS A 319 13.45 9.95 -4.19
CA LYS A 319 14.14 10.85 -3.25
C LYS A 319 14.89 10.09 -2.15
N GLY A 320 14.63 8.81 -1.98
CA GLY A 320 15.18 7.94 -0.92
C GLY A 320 14.08 7.16 -0.21
N ALA A 321 14.43 6.34 0.75
CA ALA A 321 13.48 5.71 1.68
C ALA A 321 13.42 6.50 2.99
N LEU A 322 12.29 6.44 3.71
CA LEU A 322 12.19 6.98 5.07
C LEU A 322 13.25 6.31 5.95
N ALA A 323 14.03 7.12 6.67
CA ALA A 323 15.13 6.66 7.50
C ALA A 323 15.12 7.31 8.88
N LYS A 324 15.71 6.63 9.84
CA LYS A 324 15.97 7.15 11.17
C LYS A 324 16.95 8.33 11.12
N SER A 325 17.12 9.04 12.22
CA SER A 325 18.02 10.20 12.30
C SER A 325 19.50 9.84 12.02
N ASP A 326 19.89 8.59 12.22
CA ASP A 326 21.23 8.07 11.88
C ASP A 326 21.38 7.67 10.40
N GLY A 327 20.34 7.84 9.58
CA GLY A 327 20.33 7.46 8.18
C GLY A 327 19.97 6.00 7.91
N THR A 328 19.73 5.18 8.93
CA THR A 328 19.31 3.79 8.75
C THR A 328 17.88 3.74 8.21
N PRO A 329 17.60 3.07 7.07
CA PRO A 329 16.24 2.94 6.56
C PRO A 329 15.29 2.30 7.57
N ILE A 330 14.07 2.82 7.66
CA ILE A 330 13.00 2.15 8.38
C ILE A 330 12.54 0.96 7.55
N VAL A 331 12.56 -0.22 8.16
CA VAL A 331 12.09 -1.48 7.56
C VAL A 331 11.01 -2.06 8.47
N ILE A 332 9.85 -2.37 7.91
CA ILE A 332 8.69 -2.95 8.58
C ILE A 332 8.37 -4.25 7.86
N ASP A 333 8.64 -5.37 8.49
CA ASP A 333 8.39 -6.70 7.92
C ASP A 333 6.90 -6.89 7.59
N GLY A 334 6.60 -7.31 6.35
CA GLY A 334 5.24 -7.50 5.87
C GLY A 334 4.42 -6.21 5.79
N LEU A 335 5.04 -5.06 5.47
CA LEU A 335 4.37 -3.75 5.39
C LEU A 335 3.22 -3.75 4.38
N TRP A 336 2.02 -3.42 4.86
CA TRP A 336 0.82 -3.29 4.05
C TRP A 336 0.35 -1.83 3.91
N GLY A 337 -0.63 -1.44 4.68
CA GLY A 337 -1.27 -0.13 4.58
C GLY A 337 -0.46 1.00 5.23
N ILE A 338 -0.51 2.18 4.62
CA ILE A 338 -0.01 3.43 5.20
C ILE A 338 -1.03 4.54 5.00
N ALA A 339 -1.28 5.34 6.03
CA ALA A 339 -2.20 6.48 5.95
C ALA A 339 -1.89 7.52 7.01
N PHE A 340 -2.15 8.80 6.72
CA PHE A 340 -2.02 9.87 7.70
C PHE A 340 -3.27 9.99 8.57
N GLY A 341 -3.07 10.36 9.83
CA GLY A 341 -4.15 10.53 10.79
C GLY A 341 -5.07 11.71 10.47
N PRO A 342 -6.33 11.67 10.92
CA PRO A 342 -7.33 12.73 10.65
C PRO A 342 -7.27 13.93 11.63
N GLY A 343 -6.41 13.91 12.65
CA GLY A 343 -6.28 14.98 13.67
C GLY A 343 -7.13 14.78 14.92
N VAL A 344 -7.80 13.65 15.07
CA VAL A 344 -8.63 13.31 16.23
C VAL A 344 -8.14 12.02 16.90
N ASN A 345 -8.58 11.73 18.12
CA ASN A 345 -8.29 10.48 18.86
C ASN A 345 -6.79 10.12 18.89
N SER A 346 -5.94 11.09 19.19
CA SER A 346 -4.48 10.93 19.21
C SER A 346 -3.87 10.49 17.87
N GLN A 347 -4.52 10.80 16.76
CA GLN A 347 -4.12 10.47 15.38
C GLN A 347 -3.71 11.77 14.63
N PRO A 348 -2.51 12.35 14.90
CA PRO A 348 -2.11 13.63 14.29
C PRO A 348 -2.07 13.57 12.76
N THR A 349 -2.35 14.70 12.12
CA THR A 349 -2.37 14.80 10.65
C THR A 349 -0.98 14.69 10.01
N ASN A 350 0.08 14.84 10.79
CA ASN A 350 1.47 14.69 10.38
C ASN A 350 2.15 13.42 10.95
N THR A 351 1.36 12.45 11.34
CA THR A 351 1.82 11.11 11.73
C THR A 351 1.36 10.11 10.67
N LEU A 352 2.29 9.34 10.14
CA LEU A 352 2.00 8.24 9.22
C LEU A 352 1.75 6.97 10.03
N PHE A 353 0.54 6.45 9.98
CA PHE A 353 0.19 5.16 10.56
C PHE A 353 0.39 4.04 9.55
N PHE A 354 0.73 2.84 10.02
CA PHE A 354 0.96 1.69 9.16
C PHE A 354 0.38 0.40 9.76
N THR A 355 0.09 -0.54 8.87
CA THR A 355 -0.29 -1.92 9.18
C THR A 355 0.71 -2.87 8.55
N ALA A 356 0.90 -4.04 9.16
CA ALA A 356 1.80 -5.06 8.62
C ALA A 356 1.39 -6.47 9.03
N GLY A 357 1.80 -7.45 8.22
CA GLY A 357 1.71 -8.89 8.46
C GLY A 357 3.10 -9.52 8.61
N PRO A 358 3.84 -9.31 9.72
CA PRO A 358 5.18 -9.82 9.89
C PRO A 358 5.25 -11.35 9.93
N SER A 359 6.45 -11.90 9.69
CA SER A 359 6.73 -13.35 9.74
C SER A 359 5.90 -14.16 8.74
N ASP A 360 5.95 -13.79 7.45
CA ASP A 360 5.15 -14.39 6.38
C ASP A 360 3.65 -14.32 6.69
N GLU A 361 3.15 -13.15 7.08
CA GLU A 361 1.73 -12.86 7.35
C GLU A 361 1.09 -13.65 8.51
N LYS A 362 1.91 -14.29 9.35
CA LYS A 362 1.43 -15.09 10.48
C LYS A 362 1.10 -14.26 11.72
N HIS A 363 1.61 -13.03 11.76
CA HIS A 363 1.42 -12.08 12.84
C HIS A 363 0.83 -10.78 12.33
N GLY A 364 0.54 -9.86 13.23
CA GLY A 364 0.00 -8.55 12.89
C GLY A 364 0.66 -7.42 13.68
N LEU A 365 0.76 -6.27 13.03
CA LEU A 365 1.32 -5.06 13.60
C LEU A 365 0.55 -3.83 13.13
N TYR A 366 0.16 -2.99 14.08
CA TYR A 366 -0.25 -1.60 13.85
C TYR A 366 0.74 -0.67 14.51
N GLY A 367 1.17 0.35 13.80
CA GLY A 367 2.18 1.29 14.29
C GLY A 367 2.11 2.65 13.64
N ARG A 368 3.07 3.52 14.01
CA ARG A 368 3.16 4.89 13.51
C ARG A 368 4.59 5.31 13.22
N ILE A 369 4.73 6.28 12.33
CA ILE A 369 5.99 6.93 11.99
C ILE A 369 5.81 8.43 12.18
N ASP A 370 6.67 9.03 12.99
CA ASP A 370 6.70 10.45 13.30
C ASP A 370 8.02 11.05 12.80
N PHE A 371 7.98 12.29 12.31
CA PHE A 371 9.17 13.12 12.10
C PHE A 371 9.64 13.67 13.45
N GLN A 372 10.96 13.63 13.72
CA GLN A 372 11.60 14.05 14.98
C GLN A 372 12.39 15.35 14.84
#